data_00823709cb56c7c8ebb762e94a993b07
#
_entry.id   00823709cb56c7c8ebb762e94a993b07
#
_cell.length_a   1.000
_cell.length_b   1.000
_cell.length_c   1.000
_cell.angle_alpha   90.00
_cell.angle_beta   90.00
_cell.angle_gamma   90.00
#
_symmetry.space_group_name_H-M   'P 1'
#
loop_
_entity.id
_entity.type
_entity.pdbx_description
1 polymer ?
#
loop_
_entity_poly.entity_id
_entity_poly.type
_entity_poly.pdbx_seq_one_letter_code
_entity_poly.pdbx_strand_id
1 'polypeptide(L)'
;SSYNLINGTYANENRHLLMDILRGEWGFDGAVVTDWGGSNDHALGVQNGSTLEMPAPGGDAVRELMQAVQSGKITEADVDARLDELLTLVFDTHAAVQSHSRTFDADAHHALARRAAAESIVLLKNENDLLPLAEGAKVAVIGDFAQTPRYQGAGSSAVNSIKVDTFLDCLKESGLASVGFAPGFDRQGKPDAAKQAEAVALAQKAEVVLLCLGLDEIKESEGQ
;
A
#
# COMPACT_ATOMS: atom_id res chain seq x y z
N SER A 1 -3.17 -1.13 -15.23
CA SER A 1 -1.90 -0.69 -15.86
C SER A 1 -1.47 0.65 -15.27
N SER A 2 -0.18 0.99 -15.40
CA SER A 2 0.41 2.20 -14.83
C SER A 2 0.20 3.44 -15.71
N TYR A 3 0.42 4.62 -15.14
CA TYR A 3 0.24 5.91 -15.82
C TYR A 3 1.51 6.46 -16.51
N ASN A 4 2.64 5.74 -16.41
CA ASN A 4 3.91 6.20 -16.98
C ASN A 4 4.04 5.84 -18.47
N LEU A 5 4.98 6.52 -19.15
CA LEU A 5 5.40 6.18 -20.50
C LEU A 5 6.36 4.96 -20.49
N ILE A 6 6.15 4.09 -21.47
CA ILE A 6 7.06 2.99 -21.79
C ILE A 6 7.46 3.17 -23.27
N ASN A 7 8.72 3.46 -23.50
CA ASN A 7 9.26 3.74 -24.85
C ASN A 7 8.45 4.82 -25.62
N GLY A 8 7.99 5.85 -24.92
CA GLY A 8 7.28 6.98 -25.52
C GLY A 8 5.77 6.81 -25.68
N THR A 9 5.19 5.67 -25.26
CA THR A 9 3.75 5.42 -25.26
C THR A 9 3.25 5.18 -23.84
N TYR A 10 2.15 5.79 -23.44
CA TYR A 10 1.55 5.53 -22.14
C TYR A 10 1.16 4.06 -21.96
N ALA A 11 1.40 3.50 -20.79
CA ALA A 11 1.20 2.06 -20.53
C ALA A 11 -0.23 1.61 -20.82
N ASN A 12 -1.25 2.44 -20.52
CA ASN A 12 -2.66 2.15 -20.77
C ASN A 12 -3.03 2.08 -22.27
N GLU A 13 -2.19 2.62 -23.13
CA GLU A 13 -2.41 2.74 -24.58
C GLU A 13 -1.39 1.92 -25.38
N ASN A 14 -0.48 1.24 -24.68
CA ASN A 14 0.65 0.54 -25.30
C ASN A 14 0.23 -0.84 -25.81
N ARG A 15 0.01 -0.94 -27.14
CA ARG A 15 -0.36 -2.20 -27.79
C ARG A 15 0.64 -3.31 -27.52
N HIS A 16 1.94 -3.03 -27.62
CA HIS A 16 2.96 -4.05 -27.42
C HIS A 16 2.89 -4.62 -25.99
N LEU A 17 2.69 -3.77 -24.99
CA LEU A 17 2.57 -4.21 -23.62
C LEU A 17 1.29 -5.01 -23.35
N LEU A 18 0.13 -4.47 -23.76
CA LEU A 18 -1.17 -5.02 -23.35
C LEU A 18 -1.66 -6.13 -24.30
N MET A 19 -1.44 -5.99 -25.60
CA MET A 19 -1.93 -6.97 -26.57
C MET A 19 -0.87 -8.03 -26.90
N ASP A 20 0.37 -7.61 -27.22
CA ASP A 20 1.37 -8.57 -27.70
C ASP A 20 1.93 -9.40 -26.53
N ILE A 21 2.40 -8.75 -25.47
CA ILE A 21 3.00 -9.43 -24.31
C ILE A 21 1.91 -9.99 -23.38
N LEU A 22 1.09 -9.11 -22.77
CA LEU A 22 0.17 -9.54 -21.71
C LEU A 22 -0.85 -10.57 -22.23
N ARG A 23 -1.54 -10.24 -23.32
CA ARG A 23 -2.59 -11.13 -23.87
C ARG A 23 -2.03 -12.20 -24.81
N GLY A 24 -1.05 -11.84 -25.66
CA GLY A 24 -0.49 -12.76 -26.64
C GLY A 24 0.50 -13.76 -26.03
N GLU A 25 1.59 -13.29 -25.42
CA GLU A 25 2.63 -14.18 -24.90
C GLU A 25 2.23 -14.84 -23.57
N TRP A 26 1.61 -14.07 -22.65
CA TRP A 26 1.26 -14.58 -21.33
C TRP A 26 -0.13 -15.22 -21.27
N GLY A 27 -0.94 -15.04 -22.30
CA GLY A 27 -2.29 -15.62 -22.39
C GLY A 27 -3.28 -15.05 -21.40
N PHE A 28 -3.09 -13.79 -20.97
CA PHE A 28 -4.02 -13.14 -20.05
C PHE A 28 -5.34 -12.78 -20.77
N ASP A 29 -6.44 -13.29 -20.27
CA ASP A 29 -7.81 -13.12 -20.82
C ASP A 29 -8.73 -12.26 -19.96
N GLY A 30 -8.22 -11.73 -18.84
CA GLY A 30 -8.99 -10.90 -17.91
C GLY A 30 -9.08 -9.42 -18.29
N ALA A 31 -9.72 -8.65 -17.41
CA ALA A 31 -9.87 -7.21 -17.54
C ALA A 31 -8.61 -6.45 -17.11
N VAL A 32 -8.21 -5.45 -17.89
CA VAL A 32 -7.15 -4.50 -17.56
C VAL A 32 -7.79 -3.21 -17.05
N VAL A 33 -7.47 -2.83 -15.81
CA VAL A 33 -7.94 -1.59 -15.17
C VAL A 33 -6.83 -0.55 -15.22
N THR A 34 -7.17 0.69 -15.56
CA THR A 34 -6.20 1.79 -15.56
C THR A 34 -5.84 2.19 -14.14
N ASP A 35 -4.65 2.72 -13.94
CA ASP A 35 -4.35 3.53 -12.78
C ASP A 35 -5.15 4.85 -12.85
N TRP A 36 -5.37 5.49 -11.69
CA TRP A 36 -6.17 6.71 -11.58
C TRP A 36 -5.55 7.85 -12.38
N GLY A 37 -6.30 8.34 -13.39
CA GLY A 37 -5.83 9.39 -14.29
C GLY A 37 -4.77 8.91 -15.29
N GLY A 38 -4.58 7.62 -15.48
CA GLY A 38 -3.58 7.04 -16.38
C GLY A 38 -3.99 6.97 -17.85
N SER A 39 -5.24 7.26 -18.18
CA SER A 39 -5.74 7.25 -19.58
C SER A 39 -5.54 8.62 -20.21
N ASN A 40 -4.97 8.69 -21.42
CA ASN A 40 -4.70 9.93 -22.16
C ASN A 40 -5.41 9.96 -23.51
N ASP A 41 -5.43 8.85 -24.26
CA ASP A 41 -6.26 8.65 -25.46
C ASP A 41 -7.19 7.47 -25.20
N HIS A 42 -8.45 7.77 -24.86
CA HIS A 42 -9.44 6.75 -24.48
C HIS A 42 -9.71 5.75 -25.61
N ALA A 43 -9.76 6.22 -26.86
CA ALA A 43 -9.98 5.34 -28.00
C ALA A 43 -8.80 4.40 -28.23
N LEU A 44 -7.59 4.92 -28.14
CA LEU A 44 -6.38 4.11 -28.28
C LEU A 44 -6.25 3.09 -27.13
N GLY A 45 -6.63 3.47 -25.91
CA GLY A 45 -6.70 2.56 -24.76
C GLY A 45 -7.63 1.38 -25.03
N VAL A 46 -8.86 1.62 -25.47
CA VAL A 46 -9.83 0.57 -25.83
C VAL A 46 -9.30 -0.33 -26.93
N GLN A 47 -8.77 0.24 -28.01
CA GLN A 47 -8.20 -0.53 -29.12
C GLN A 47 -7.03 -1.41 -28.69
N ASN A 48 -6.21 -0.93 -27.77
CA ASN A 48 -4.96 -1.58 -27.36
C ASN A 48 -5.07 -2.42 -26.09
N GLY A 49 -6.29 -2.66 -25.58
CA GLY A 49 -6.49 -3.70 -24.55
C GLY A 49 -6.74 -3.20 -23.14
N SER A 50 -6.94 -1.89 -22.92
CA SER A 50 -7.41 -1.33 -21.66
C SER A 50 -8.93 -1.53 -21.55
N THR A 51 -9.39 -2.22 -20.50
CA THR A 51 -10.78 -2.66 -20.37
C THR A 51 -11.65 -1.67 -19.60
N LEU A 52 -11.15 -1.18 -18.48
CA LEU A 52 -11.91 -0.33 -17.57
C LEU A 52 -11.08 0.86 -17.11
N GLU A 53 -11.57 2.06 -17.37
CA GLU A 53 -10.95 3.29 -16.88
C GLU A 53 -11.45 3.64 -15.50
N MET A 54 -10.51 3.95 -14.60
CA MET A 54 -10.77 4.35 -13.23
C MET A 54 -9.99 5.63 -12.87
N PRO A 55 -10.61 6.59 -12.14
CA PRO A 55 -12.05 6.70 -11.96
C PRO A 55 -12.73 7.02 -13.29
N ALA A 56 -14.05 6.88 -13.33
CA ALA A 56 -14.81 7.18 -14.55
C ALA A 56 -14.52 8.63 -15.03
N PRO A 57 -14.07 8.81 -16.30
CA PRO A 57 -13.62 10.11 -16.80
C PRO A 57 -14.77 11.09 -17.11
N GLY A 58 -16.02 10.64 -16.92
CA GLY A 58 -17.22 11.43 -17.19
C GLY A 58 -17.69 11.40 -18.64
N GLY A 59 -18.62 12.30 -18.96
CA GLY A 59 -19.29 12.28 -20.25
C GLY A 59 -18.43 12.67 -21.46
N ASP A 60 -17.27 13.29 -21.24
CA ASP A 60 -16.38 13.70 -22.34
C ASP A 60 -15.71 12.49 -22.98
N ALA A 61 -15.19 11.55 -22.19
CA ALA A 61 -14.61 10.33 -22.71
C ALA A 61 -15.63 9.45 -23.45
N VAL A 62 -16.87 9.37 -22.96
CA VAL A 62 -17.95 8.67 -23.68
C VAL A 62 -18.18 9.28 -25.05
N ARG A 63 -18.22 10.61 -25.15
CA ARG A 63 -18.37 11.30 -26.43
C ARG A 63 -17.19 11.08 -27.36
N GLU A 64 -15.97 11.08 -26.82
CA GLU A 64 -14.75 10.77 -27.57
C GLU A 64 -14.78 9.37 -28.15
N LEU A 65 -15.14 8.35 -27.35
CA LEU A 65 -15.28 6.97 -27.82
C LEU A 65 -16.36 6.83 -28.91
N MET A 66 -17.53 7.46 -28.73
CA MET A 66 -18.57 7.45 -29.74
C MET A 66 -18.11 8.11 -31.04
N GLN A 67 -17.39 9.22 -30.99
CA GLN A 67 -16.83 9.89 -32.15
C GLN A 67 -15.73 9.03 -32.81
N ALA A 68 -14.92 8.34 -32.03
CA ALA A 68 -13.88 7.46 -32.53
C ALA A 68 -14.46 6.28 -33.33
N VAL A 69 -15.55 5.67 -32.84
CA VAL A 69 -16.30 4.63 -33.59
C VAL A 69 -16.93 5.22 -34.85
N GLN A 70 -17.64 6.35 -34.75
CA GLN A 70 -18.30 6.99 -35.90
C GLN A 70 -17.32 7.40 -37.00
N SER A 71 -16.13 7.84 -36.64
CA SER A 71 -15.08 8.24 -37.58
C SER A 71 -14.25 7.07 -38.11
N GLY A 72 -14.42 5.86 -37.56
CA GLY A 72 -13.65 4.70 -37.93
C GLY A 72 -12.22 4.66 -37.34
N LYS A 73 -11.94 5.52 -36.32
CA LYS A 73 -10.65 5.46 -35.59
C LYS A 73 -10.52 4.15 -34.82
N ILE A 74 -11.61 3.66 -34.23
CA ILE A 74 -11.75 2.33 -33.65
C ILE A 74 -13.02 1.68 -34.18
N THR A 75 -13.15 0.38 -34.00
CA THR A 75 -14.31 -0.40 -34.45
C THR A 75 -15.25 -0.72 -33.28
N GLU A 76 -16.52 -1.03 -33.58
CA GLU A 76 -17.43 -1.60 -32.57
C GLU A 76 -16.86 -2.89 -31.96
N ALA A 77 -16.18 -3.72 -32.76
CA ALA A 77 -15.56 -4.93 -32.30
C ALA A 77 -14.44 -4.70 -31.25
N ASP A 78 -13.72 -3.57 -31.33
CA ASP A 78 -12.74 -3.19 -30.31
C ASP A 78 -13.45 -2.88 -28.97
N VAL A 79 -14.60 -2.22 -29.02
CA VAL A 79 -15.42 -1.91 -27.84
C VAL A 79 -16.05 -3.21 -27.27
N ASP A 80 -16.64 -4.04 -28.14
CA ASP A 80 -17.25 -5.31 -27.74
C ASP A 80 -16.25 -6.23 -27.05
N ALA A 81 -15.01 -6.31 -27.53
CA ALA A 81 -13.97 -7.10 -26.91
C ALA A 81 -13.67 -6.64 -25.46
N ARG A 82 -13.64 -5.34 -25.21
CA ARG A 82 -13.47 -4.80 -23.85
C ARG A 82 -14.69 -5.02 -22.99
N LEU A 83 -15.89 -4.92 -23.59
CA LEU A 83 -17.13 -5.20 -22.88
C LEU A 83 -17.24 -6.67 -22.47
N ASP A 84 -16.85 -7.60 -23.32
CA ASP A 84 -16.85 -9.04 -23.00
C ASP A 84 -15.90 -9.35 -21.83
N GLU A 85 -14.72 -8.76 -21.80
CA GLU A 85 -13.76 -8.88 -20.66
C GLU A 85 -14.36 -8.35 -19.36
N LEU A 86 -15.01 -7.18 -19.41
CA LEU A 86 -15.66 -6.58 -18.25
C LEU A 86 -16.84 -7.42 -17.77
N LEU A 87 -17.69 -7.89 -18.66
CA LEU A 87 -18.84 -8.73 -18.32
C LEU A 87 -18.38 -10.05 -17.73
N THR A 88 -17.35 -10.67 -18.28
CA THR A 88 -16.75 -11.90 -17.72
C THR A 88 -16.30 -11.68 -16.29
N LEU A 89 -15.54 -10.61 -16.02
CA LEU A 89 -15.14 -10.24 -14.65
C LEU A 89 -16.34 -10.08 -13.73
N VAL A 90 -17.40 -9.39 -14.17
CA VAL A 90 -18.61 -9.16 -13.36
C VAL A 90 -19.32 -10.46 -13.05
N PHE A 91 -19.51 -11.34 -14.04
CA PHE A 91 -20.20 -12.61 -13.84
C PHE A 91 -19.40 -13.58 -12.96
N ASP A 92 -18.08 -13.68 -13.16
CA ASP A 92 -17.22 -14.55 -12.37
C ASP A 92 -17.14 -14.08 -10.91
N THR A 93 -16.97 -12.80 -10.68
CA THR A 93 -16.97 -12.25 -9.32
C THR A 93 -18.35 -12.39 -8.64
N HIS A 94 -19.44 -12.21 -9.39
CA HIS A 94 -20.78 -12.47 -8.86
C HIS A 94 -20.93 -13.94 -8.46
N ALA A 95 -20.57 -14.88 -9.30
CA ALA A 95 -20.62 -16.31 -9.03
C ALA A 95 -19.76 -16.68 -7.79
N ALA A 96 -18.55 -16.13 -7.69
CA ALA A 96 -17.67 -16.32 -6.55
C ALA A 96 -18.30 -15.82 -5.23
N VAL A 97 -18.90 -14.63 -5.24
CA VAL A 97 -19.61 -14.08 -4.06
C VAL A 97 -20.78 -14.97 -3.61
N GLN A 98 -21.48 -15.61 -4.56
CA GLN A 98 -22.61 -16.52 -4.20
C GLN A 98 -22.10 -17.86 -3.65
N SER A 99 -20.93 -18.33 -4.05
CA SER A 99 -20.41 -19.66 -3.73
C SER A 99 -19.48 -19.68 -2.50
N HIS A 100 -18.96 -18.55 -2.04
CA HIS A 100 -18.00 -18.49 -0.95
C HIS A 100 -18.55 -17.81 0.30
N SER A 101 -18.00 -18.20 1.46
CA SER A 101 -18.29 -17.54 2.72
C SER A 101 -17.83 -16.07 2.67
N ARG A 102 -18.65 -15.18 3.24
CA ARG A 102 -18.31 -13.76 3.41
C ARG A 102 -17.60 -13.47 4.73
N THR A 103 -17.31 -14.50 5.50
CA THR A 103 -16.62 -14.38 6.78
C THR A 103 -15.16 -14.76 6.63
N PHE A 104 -14.31 -14.13 7.40
CA PHE A 104 -12.88 -14.45 7.50
C PHE A 104 -12.47 -14.49 8.98
N ASP A 105 -11.41 -15.23 9.29
CA ASP A 105 -10.82 -15.29 10.61
C ASP A 105 -9.87 -14.11 10.80
N ALA A 106 -10.36 -13.07 11.50
CA ALA A 106 -9.60 -11.87 11.76
C ALA A 106 -8.35 -12.13 12.63
N ASP A 107 -8.40 -13.11 13.53
CA ASP A 107 -7.28 -13.47 14.40
C ASP A 107 -6.17 -14.18 13.61
N ALA A 108 -6.56 -15.09 12.73
CA ALA A 108 -5.60 -15.75 11.83
C ALA A 108 -4.93 -14.76 10.87
N HIS A 109 -5.70 -13.81 10.31
CA HIS A 109 -5.15 -12.76 9.44
C HIS A 109 -4.22 -11.81 10.21
N HIS A 110 -4.57 -11.46 11.45
CA HIS A 110 -3.70 -10.64 12.30
C HIS A 110 -2.39 -11.36 12.63
N ALA A 111 -2.44 -12.65 12.97
CA ALA A 111 -1.25 -13.46 13.20
C ALA A 111 -0.34 -13.53 11.95
N LEU A 112 -0.94 -13.66 10.77
CA LEU A 112 -0.21 -13.62 9.51
C LEU A 112 0.45 -12.26 9.26
N ALA A 113 -0.26 -11.16 9.52
CA ALA A 113 0.29 -9.80 9.39
C ALA A 113 1.47 -9.57 10.35
N ARG A 114 1.37 -10.04 11.59
CA ARG A 114 2.48 -9.99 12.56
C ARG A 114 3.71 -10.76 12.07
N ARG A 115 3.51 -11.96 11.53
CA ARG A 115 4.61 -12.75 10.97
C ARG A 115 5.26 -12.04 9.78
N ALA A 116 4.45 -11.51 8.85
CA ALA A 116 4.95 -10.76 7.71
C ALA A 116 5.75 -9.52 8.15
N ALA A 117 5.27 -8.78 9.16
CA ALA A 117 5.99 -7.65 9.72
C ALA A 117 7.35 -8.06 10.32
N ALA A 118 7.38 -9.14 11.11
CA ALA A 118 8.62 -9.66 11.70
C ALA A 118 9.63 -10.08 10.63
N GLU A 119 9.18 -10.77 9.58
CA GLU A 119 10.02 -11.21 8.45
C GLU A 119 10.49 -10.04 7.57
N SER A 120 9.82 -8.88 7.63
CA SER A 120 10.19 -7.67 6.88
C SER A 120 11.22 -6.79 7.60
N ILE A 121 11.54 -7.08 8.87
CA ILE A 121 12.52 -6.31 9.62
C ILE A 121 13.92 -6.64 9.14
N VAL A 122 14.71 -5.62 8.78
CA VAL A 122 16.10 -5.78 8.34
C VAL A 122 17.04 -5.33 9.45
N LEU A 123 17.91 -6.23 9.89
CA LEU A 123 18.97 -5.93 10.86
C LEU A 123 20.13 -5.23 10.13
N LEU A 124 20.23 -3.90 10.28
CA LEU A 124 21.26 -3.11 9.61
C LEU A 124 22.61 -3.14 10.33
N LYS A 125 22.59 -3.31 11.67
CA LYS A 125 23.79 -3.26 12.49
C LYS A 125 23.57 -4.02 13.81
N ASN A 126 24.56 -4.84 14.23
CA ASN A 126 24.58 -5.50 15.52
C ASN A 126 26.03 -5.59 16.02
N GLU A 127 26.52 -4.52 16.62
CA GLU A 127 27.87 -4.47 17.17
C GLU A 127 27.91 -5.08 18.57
N ASN A 128 28.98 -5.83 18.85
CA ASN A 128 29.21 -6.52 20.13
C ASN A 128 28.07 -7.46 20.53
N ASP A 129 27.36 -8.03 19.56
CA ASP A 129 26.27 -8.99 19.78
C ASP A 129 25.20 -8.46 20.76
N LEU A 130 24.87 -7.15 20.64
CA LEU A 130 23.87 -6.51 21.49
C LEU A 130 22.49 -7.17 21.35
N LEU A 131 22.15 -7.62 20.15
CA LEU A 131 20.90 -8.32 19.85
C LEU A 131 21.14 -9.82 19.64
N PRO A 132 20.23 -10.69 20.13
CA PRO A 132 19.02 -10.37 20.89
C PRO A 132 19.31 -9.86 22.30
N LEU A 133 18.44 -9.00 22.83
CA LEU A 133 18.57 -8.52 24.21
C LEU A 133 18.37 -9.67 25.20
N ALA A 134 19.12 -9.63 26.30
CA ALA A 134 18.96 -10.59 27.40
C ALA A 134 17.57 -10.45 28.05
N GLU A 135 16.99 -11.57 28.50
CA GLU A 135 15.76 -11.56 29.30
C GLU A 135 15.94 -10.69 30.56
N GLY A 136 14.94 -9.87 30.86
CA GLY A 136 14.97 -8.95 32.00
C GLY A 136 15.85 -7.71 31.81
N ALA A 137 16.48 -7.50 30.65
CA ALA A 137 17.25 -6.29 30.38
C ALA A 137 16.39 -5.04 30.59
N LYS A 138 16.95 -4.04 31.28
CA LYS A 138 16.26 -2.77 31.57
C LYS A 138 16.26 -1.87 30.35
N VAL A 139 15.08 -1.66 29.77
CA VAL A 139 14.92 -0.89 28.54
C VAL A 139 14.10 0.39 28.75
N ALA A 140 14.57 1.49 28.20
CA ALA A 140 13.79 2.72 28.01
C ALA A 140 13.25 2.75 26.59
N VAL A 141 11.97 3.06 26.42
CA VAL A 141 11.37 3.26 25.10
C VAL A 141 11.24 4.75 24.82
N ILE A 142 11.83 5.20 23.73
CA ILE A 142 11.80 6.61 23.31
C ILE A 142 11.30 6.68 21.87
N GLY A 143 10.34 7.54 21.64
CA GLY A 143 9.77 7.78 20.32
C GLY A 143 8.27 7.53 20.29
N ASP A 144 7.52 8.54 19.85
CA ASP A 144 6.07 8.52 19.81
C ASP A 144 5.49 7.39 18.93
N PHE A 145 6.24 6.93 17.94
CA PHE A 145 5.86 5.79 17.09
C PHE A 145 5.73 4.46 17.86
N ALA A 146 6.33 4.34 19.05
CA ALA A 146 6.13 3.18 19.90
C ALA A 146 4.72 3.07 20.47
N GLN A 147 4.08 4.20 20.73
CA GLN A 147 2.71 4.30 21.25
C GLN A 147 1.67 4.40 20.13
N THR A 148 1.96 5.22 19.14
CA THR A 148 1.07 5.45 17.99
C THR A 148 1.79 5.04 16.71
N PRO A 149 1.76 3.74 16.35
CA PRO A 149 2.54 3.25 15.22
C PRO A 149 2.00 3.79 13.90
N ARG A 150 2.90 4.02 12.95
CA ARG A 150 2.58 4.18 11.56
C ARG A 150 2.79 2.82 10.87
N TYR A 151 1.71 2.05 10.72
CA TYR A 151 1.74 0.67 10.21
C TYR A 151 1.25 0.56 8.76
N GLN A 152 0.85 1.66 8.15
CA GLN A 152 0.37 1.71 6.77
C GLN A 152 0.83 2.99 6.07
N GLY A 153 0.76 3.01 4.73
CA GLY A 153 0.94 4.22 3.95
C GLY A 153 -0.13 5.27 4.22
N ALA A 154 0.08 6.47 3.75
CA ALA A 154 -0.90 7.54 3.77
C ALA A 154 -1.51 7.75 2.37
N GLY A 155 -2.66 8.41 2.29
CA GLY A 155 -3.40 8.60 1.04
C GLY A 155 -4.42 7.49 0.78
N SER A 156 -4.54 7.06 -0.47
CA SER A 156 -5.55 6.10 -0.91
C SER A 156 -5.42 4.70 -0.29
N SER A 157 -4.23 4.35 0.21
CA SER A 157 -3.97 3.06 0.88
C SER A 157 -4.43 2.99 2.33
N ALA A 158 -4.87 4.11 2.94
CA ALA A 158 -5.28 4.14 4.34
C ALA A 158 -6.57 3.36 4.58
N VAL A 159 -6.55 2.44 5.55
CA VAL A 159 -7.69 1.62 5.95
C VAL A 159 -7.92 1.68 7.45
N ASN A 160 -9.16 1.46 7.88
CA ASN A 160 -9.52 1.37 9.30
C ASN A 160 -9.25 -0.04 9.80
N SER A 161 -8.08 -0.23 10.42
CA SER A 161 -7.70 -1.55 10.95
C SER A 161 -8.53 -1.92 12.17
N ILE A 162 -8.98 -3.18 12.21
CA ILE A 162 -9.73 -3.71 13.36
C ILE A 162 -8.83 -4.14 14.52
N LYS A 163 -7.53 -4.38 14.23
CA LYS A 163 -6.50 -4.72 15.22
C LYS A 163 -5.20 -4.01 14.87
N VAL A 164 -4.56 -3.42 15.86
CA VAL A 164 -3.25 -2.79 15.75
C VAL A 164 -2.45 -3.15 16.99
N ASP A 165 -1.29 -3.76 16.82
CA ASP A 165 -0.34 -3.99 17.90
C ASP A 165 0.60 -2.79 18.00
N THR A 166 0.70 -2.18 19.18
CA THR A 166 1.69 -1.15 19.43
C THR A 166 2.98 -1.77 19.94
N PHE A 167 4.11 -1.09 19.72
CA PHE A 167 5.39 -1.55 20.26
C PHE A 167 5.34 -1.63 21.81
N LEU A 168 4.68 -0.66 22.46
CA LEU A 168 4.54 -0.65 23.92
C LEU A 168 3.70 -1.82 24.46
N ASP A 169 2.68 -2.27 23.70
CA ASP A 169 1.88 -3.43 24.12
C ASP A 169 2.67 -4.73 23.95
N CYS A 170 3.34 -4.91 22.81
CA CYS A 170 4.19 -6.08 22.58
C CYS A 170 5.36 -6.17 23.56
N LEU A 171 5.90 -5.03 24.02
CA LEU A 171 6.97 -5.00 25.00
C LEU A 171 6.56 -5.63 26.34
N LYS A 172 5.31 -5.51 26.74
CA LYS A 172 4.79 -6.12 27.99
C LYS A 172 4.89 -7.64 28.00
N GLU A 173 4.90 -8.25 26.82
CA GLU A 173 4.96 -9.70 26.63
C GLU A 173 6.37 -10.19 26.25
N SER A 174 7.35 -9.29 26.13
CA SER A 174 8.67 -9.60 25.57
C SER A 174 9.68 -10.21 26.57
N GLY A 175 9.35 -10.21 27.87
CA GLY A 175 10.32 -10.58 28.91
C GLY A 175 11.34 -9.50 29.26
N LEU A 176 11.31 -8.32 28.64
CA LEU A 176 12.17 -7.18 28.96
C LEU A 176 11.60 -6.34 30.12
N ALA A 177 12.49 -5.73 30.91
CA ALA A 177 12.10 -4.87 32.02
C ALA A 177 12.02 -3.38 31.56
N SER A 178 10.81 -2.93 31.23
CA SER A 178 10.62 -1.52 30.84
C SER A 178 10.80 -0.59 32.04
N VAL A 179 11.67 0.41 31.90
CA VAL A 179 11.81 1.51 32.86
C VAL A 179 10.90 2.71 32.55
N GLY A 180 10.20 2.67 31.43
CA GLY A 180 9.21 3.65 31.02
C GLY A 180 9.26 4.00 29.54
N PHE A 181 8.41 4.97 29.19
CA PHE A 181 8.27 5.51 27.84
C PHE A 181 8.34 7.03 27.86
N ALA A 182 8.99 7.62 26.85
CA ALA A 182 8.96 9.05 26.58
C ALA A 182 8.78 9.30 25.08
N PRO A 183 7.92 10.26 24.66
CA PRO A 183 7.75 10.58 23.24
C PRO A 183 9.03 11.12 22.60
N GLY A 184 9.85 11.86 23.33
CA GLY A 184 11.18 12.30 22.94
C GLY A 184 11.24 13.42 21.90
N PHE A 185 10.27 13.48 20.99
CA PHE A 185 10.22 14.45 19.90
C PHE A 185 8.77 14.77 19.47
N ASP A 186 8.62 15.82 18.68
CA ASP A 186 7.40 16.12 17.94
C ASP A 186 7.48 15.48 16.55
N ARG A 187 6.42 14.75 16.12
CA ARG A 187 6.39 14.05 14.83
C ARG A 187 6.64 14.98 13.64
N GLN A 188 6.18 16.22 13.72
CA GLN A 188 6.34 17.20 12.66
C GLN A 188 7.72 17.87 12.68
N GLY A 189 8.57 17.51 13.68
CA GLY A 189 9.94 17.99 13.78
C GLY A 189 10.08 19.36 14.46
N LYS A 190 9.05 19.83 15.16
CA LYS A 190 9.16 21.05 15.96
C LYS A 190 10.07 20.80 17.17
N PRO A 191 11.07 21.68 17.44
CA PRO A 191 11.92 21.53 18.60
C PRO A 191 11.09 21.55 19.89
N ASP A 192 11.32 20.57 20.78
CA ASP A 192 10.65 20.44 22.07
C ASP A 192 11.68 20.03 23.14
N ALA A 193 12.23 21.02 23.81
CA ALA A 193 13.27 20.82 24.82
C ALA A 193 12.76 20.04 26.04
N ALA A 194 11.47 20.13 26.37
CA ALA A 194 10.88 19.39 27.48
C ALA A 194 10.82 17.89 27.17
N LYS A 195 10.33 17.51 25.99
CA LYS A 195 10.33 16.11 25.55
C LYS A 195 11.74 15.54 25.44
N GLN A 196 12.72 16.32 24.97
CA GLN A 196 14.11 15.90 24.92
C GLN A 196 14.69 15.64 26.32
N ALA A 197 14.45 16.54 27.26
CA ALA A 197 14.92 16.40 28.62
C ALA A 197 14.30 15.18 29.35
N GLU A 198 13.01 14.94 29.14
CA GLU A 198 12.30 13.75 29.65
C GLU A 198 12.91 12.46 29.07
N ALA A 199 13.15 12.41 27.76
CA ALA A 199 13.73 11.25 27.11
C ALA A 199 15.15 10.95 27.61
N VAL A 200 15.99 11.98 27.77
CA VAL A 200 17.35 11.85 28.32
C VAL A 200 17.30 11.35 29.77
N ALA A 201 16.43 11.92 30.61
CA ALA A 201 16.28 11.50 31.99
C ALA A 201 15.77 10.03 32.13
N LEU A 202 14.93 9.60 31.18
CA LEU A 202 14.48 8.21 31.12
C LEU A 202 15.61 7.27 30.65
N ALA A 203 16.33 7.64 29.58
CA ALA A 203 17.45 6.87 29.05
C ALA A 203 18.52 6.56 30.11
N GLN A 204 18.80 7.51 31.01
CA GLN A 204 19.78 7.32 32.09
C GLN A 204 19.41 6.25 33.12
N LYS A 205 18.16 5.77 33.13
CA LYS A 205 17.67 4.72 34.03
C LYS A 205 17.73 3.32 33.42
N ALA A 206 18.06 3.22 32.15
CA ALA A 206 18.04 1.97 31.38
C ALA A 206 19.44 1.49 31.03
N GLU A 207 19.55 0.21 30.77
CA GLU A 207 20.74 -0.42 30.19
C GLU A 207 20.77 -0.27 28.68
N VAL A 208 19.58 -0.29 28.05
CA VAL A 208 19.40 -0.16 26.61
C VAL A 208 18.27 0.79 26.29
N VAL A 209 18.42 1.61 25.25
CA VAL A 209 17.38 2.48 24.73
C VAL A 209 16.81 1.88 23.46
N LEU A 210 15.50 1.66 23.44
CA LEU A 210 14.73 1.28 22.25
C LEU A 210 14.18 2.56 21.61
N LEU A 211 14.83 3.04 20.58
CA LEU A 211 14.49 4.30 19.91
C LEU A 211 13.59 4.03 18.71
N CYS A 212 12.32 4.43 18.79
CA CYS A 212 11.29 4.24 17.77
C CYS A 212 11.12 5.53 16.95
N LEU A 213 11.81 5.58 15.83
CA LEU A 213 11.77 6.72 14.88
C LEU A 213 10.97 6.36 13.63
N GLY A 214 10.51 7.38 12.92
CA GLY A 214 9.78 7.22 11.67
C GLY A 214 9.44 8.55 11.00
N LEU A 215 8.78 8.47 9.86
CA LEU A 215 8.17 9.60 9.17
C LEU A 215 6.65 9.56 9.41
N ASP A 216 6.05 10.73 9.55
CA ASP A 216 4.60 10.86 9.60
C ASP A 216 3.99 10.97 8.19
N GLU A 217 2.67 10.98 8.13
CA GLU A 217 1.89 11.08 6.89
C GLU A 217 2.01 12.43 6.17
N ILE A 218 2.56 13.45 6.84
CA ILE A 218 2.81 14.77 6.24
C ILE A 218 4.15 14.78 5.50
N LYS A 219 5.15 14.04 6.04
CA LYS A 219 6.49 13.99 5.47
C LYS A 219 6.66 12.89 4.42
N GLU A 220 5.81 11.91 4.47
CA GLU A 220 5.80 10.80 3.52
C GLU A 220 4.37 10.32 3.30
N SER A 221 3.85 10.51 2.11
CA SER A 221 2.55 10.02 1.66
C SER A 221 2.55 9.82 0.16
N GLU A 222 1.46 9.23 -0.35
CA GLU A 222 1.25 9.07 -1.78
C GLU A 222 1.30 10.44 -2.49
N GLY A 223 2.11 10.55 -3.53
CA GLY A 223 2.25 11.77 -4.34
C GLY A 223 3.19 12.84 -3.77
N GLN A 224 4.01 12.53 -2.75
CA GLN A 224 5.02 13.41 -2.17
C GLN A 224 6.43 12.85 -2.33
#